data_0e115ebaf42e6a13a76a48633dffe2a3
#
_entry.id   0e115ebaf42e6a13a76a48633dffe2a3
#
_cell.length_a   1.000
_cell.length_b   1.000
_cell.length_c   1.000
_cell.angle_alpha   90.00
_cell.angle_beta   90.00
_cell.angle_gamma   90.00
#
_symmetry.space_group_name_H-M   'P 1'
#
loop_
_entity.id
_entity.type
_entity.pdbx_description
1 polymer ?
#
loop_
_entity_poly.entity_id
_entity_poly.type
_entity_poly.pdbx_seq_one_letter_code
_entity_poly.pdbx_strand_id
1 'polypeptide(L)'
;DELTRVMQKTMPSKRLEQIRDVFVFSCFTGLAYCDARALTREHIITGSNNRPWLRTHRQKTSTPVDVPLLDVPLQILAKYEGCSGNDRLLPIPANQKCNDYLKEIAAICGIEKRLTFHLARHTFATTVTLTNGVPIESVSKMLGHRSLKTTQIYAKIVNDKLAEDMTNLSTRLQHLAM
;
A
#
# COMPACT_ATOMS: atom_id res chain seq x y z
N ASP A 1 6.41 12.92 -6.46
CA ASP A 1 6.63 11.60 -7.06
C ASP A 1 5.38 11.11 -7.83
N GLU A 2 5.43 9.93 -8.45
CA GLU A 2 4.32 9.39 -9.25
C GLU A 2 3.09 9.08 -8.39
N LEU A 3 3.28 8.54 -7.18
CA LEU A 3 2.18 8.24 -6.26
C LEU A 3 1.43 9.53 -5.87
N THR A 4 2.13 10.59 -5.53
CA THR A 4 1.55 11.89 -5.22
C THR A 4 0.74 12.44 -6.39
N ARG A 5 1.26 12.32 -7.63
CA ARG A 5 0.50 12.74 -8.83
C ARG A 5 -0.81 11.97 -9.00
N VAL A 6 -0.78 10.65 -8.78
CA VAL A 6 -2.00 9.81 -8.83
C VAL A 6 -3.01 10.23 -7.75
N MET A 7 -2.54 10.47 -6.52
CA MET A 7 -3.40 10.86 -5.39
C MET A 7 -4.07 12.22 -5.59
N GLN A 8 -3.32 13.20 -6.09
CA GLN A 8 -3.79 14.59 -6.20
C GLN A 8 -4.58 14.88 -7.50
N LYS A 9 -4.47 14.01 -8.50
CA LYS A 9 -5.11 14.24 -9.79
C LYS A 9 -6.62 14.08 -9.70
N THR A 10 -7.35 15.11 -10.12
CA THR A 10 -8.80 15.02 -10.32
C THR A 10 -9.11 14.09 -11.46
N MET A 11 -9.99 13.11 -11.23
CA MET A 11 -10.39 12.14 -12.25
C MET A 11 -11.63 12.64 -13.00
N PRO A 12 -11.71 12.43 -14.33
CA PRO A 12 -12.82 12.91 -15.15
C PRO A 12 -14.12 12.12 -14.94
N SER A 13 -14.09 11.00 -14.21
CA SER A 13 -15.28 10.19 -13.95
C SER A 13 -15.19 9.50 -12.58
N LYS A 14 -16.36 9.26 -11.96
CA LYS A 14 -16.46 8.53 -10.68
C LYS A 14 -15.85 7.13 -10.73
N ARG A 15 -15.92 6.42 -11.87
CA ARG A 15 -15.32 5.09 -12.02
C ARG A 15 -13.78 5.14 -11.99
N LEU A 16 -13.18 6.15 -12.61
CA LEU A 16 -11.73 6.32 -12.58
C LEU A 16 -11.27 6.76 -11.18
N GLU A 17 -12.02 7.65 -10.54
CA GLU A 17 -11.78 8.04 -9.16
C GLU A 17 -11.83 6.83 -8.22
N GLN A 18 -12.84 5.97 -8.35
CA GLN A 18 -12.95 4.73 -7.58
C GLN A 18 -11.75 3.81 -7.77
N ILE A 19 -11.30 3.59 -9.02
CA ILE A 19 -10.14 2.73 -9.30
C ILE A 19 -8.84 3.35 -8.80
N ARG A 20 -8.66 4.68 -8.94
CA ARG A 20 -7.55 5.41 -8.34
C ARG A 20 -7.50 5.18 -6.83
N ASP A 21 -8.61 5.37 -6.13
CA ASP A 21 -8.69 5.24 -4.68
C ASP A 21 -8.39 3.80 -4.23
N VAL A 22 -8.92 2.80 -4.91
CA VAL A 22 -8.62 1.38 -4.63
C VAL A 22 -7.14 1.06 -4.90
N PHE A 23 -6.55 1.60 -5.95
CA PHE A 23 -5.12 1.47 -6.24
C PHE A 23 -4.28 2.13 -5.14
N VAL A 24 -4.62 3.36 -4.74
CA VAL A 24 -3.97 4.09 -3.64
C VAL A 24 -4.11 3.32 -2.32
N PHE A 25 -5.29 2.79 -2.02
CA PHE A 25 -5.49 1.92 -0.85
C PHE A 25 -4.51 0.75 -0.84
N SER A 26 -4.31 0.09 -1.99
CA SER A 26 -3.34 -1.01 -2.12
C SER A 26 -1.88 -0.52 -2.02
N CYS A 27 -1.58 0.70 -2.45
CA CYS A 27 -0.26 1.33 -2.25
C CYS A 27 0.06 1.60 -0.78
N PHE A 28 -0.94 1.77 0.08
CA PHE A 28 -0.77 2.05 1.51
C PHE A 28 -1.02 0.84 2.43
N THR A 29 -1.49 -0.28 1.89
CA THR A 29 -1.74 -1.52 2.65
C THR A 29 -0.92 -2.71 2.17
N GLY A 30 -0.35 -2.64 0.98
CA GLY A 30 0.39 -3.73 0.37
C GLY A 30 -0.47 -4.93 -0.05
N LEU A 31 -1.79 -4.83 0.01
CA LEU A 31 -2.67 -5.94 -0.36
C LEU A 31 -2.62 -6.24 -1.86
N ALA A 32 -2.68 -7.53 -2.18
CA ALA A 32 -2.91 -7.96 -3.55
C ALA A 32 -4.38 -7.70 -3.94
N TYR A 33 -4.66 -7.66 -5.25
CA TYR A 33 -6.01 -7.44 -5.76
C TYR A 33 -7.07 -8.36 -5.13
N CYS A 34 -6.80 -9.67 -5.08
CA CYS A 34 -7.75 -10.64 -4.52
C CYS A 34 -8.00 -10.40 -3.04
N ASP A 35 -6.95 -10.09 -2.28
CA ASP A 35 -7.04 -9.86 -0.85
C ASP A 35 -7.80 -8.55 -0.55
N ALA A 36 -7.52 -7.45 -1.28
CA ALA A 36 -8.23 -6.19 -1.17
C ALA A 36 -9.72 -6.31 -1.54
N ARG A 37 -10.02 -7.08 -2.62
CA ARG A 37 -11.41 -7.31 -3.06
C ARG A 37 -12.24 -8.12 -2.08
N ALA A 38 -11.61 -8.98 -1.28
CA ALA A 38 -12.28 -9.84 -0.32
C ALA A 38 -12.49 -9.19 1.06
N LEU A 39 -12.00 -7.95 1.27
CA LEU A 39 -12.11 -7.28 2.57
C LEU A 39 -13.55 -7.03 2.98
N THR A 40 -13.83 -7.36 4.25
CA THR A 40 -15.08 -7.07 4.96
C THR A 40 -14.80 -6.29 6.25
N ARG A 41 -15.84 -5.83 6.95
CA ARG A 41 -15.69 -5.13 8.24
C ARG A 41 -14.94 -5.96 9.29
N GLU A 42 -15.10 -7.25 9.29
CA GLU A 42 -14.44 -8.15 10.25
C GLU A 42 -12.91 -8.12 10.16
N HIS A 43 -12.37 -7.71 9.00
CA HIS A 43 -10.94 -7.56 8.81
C HIS A 43 -10.36 -6.28 9.43
N ILE A 44 -11.21 -5.35 9.88
CA ILE A 44 -10.76 -4.12 10.55
C ILE A 44 -10.93 -4.30 12.05
N ILE A 45 -9.81 -4.34 12.76
CA ILE A 45 -9.76 -4.54 14.21
C ILE A 45 -9.10 -3.35 14.89
N THR A 46 -9.32 -3.19 16.19
CA THR A 46 -8.58 -2.24 17.01
C THR A 46 -7.28 -2.88 17.47
N GLY A 47 -6.16 -2.28 17.11
CA GLY A 47 -4.82 -2.74 17.50
C GLY A 47 -4.43 -2.29 18.91
N SER A 48 -3.25 -2.73 19.37
CA SER A 48 -2.71 -2.47 20.72
C SER A 48 -2.50 -0.97 21.03
N ASN A 49 -2.34 -0.15 20.00
CA ASN A 49 -2.19 1.31 20.12
C ASN A 49 -3.52 2.08 19.98
N ASN A 50 -4.64 1.39 20.12
CA ASN A 50 -6.00 1.91 19.89
C ASN A 50 -6.25 2.50 18.50
N ARG A 51 -5.43 2.11 17.50
CA ARG A 51 -5.61 2.48 16.10
C ARG A 51 -6.20 1.33 15.30
N PRO A 52 -6.91 1.61 14.19
CA PRO A 52 -7.41 0.57 13.31
C PRO A 52 -6.28 -0.21 12.64
N TRP A 53 -6.40 -1.53 12.65
CA TRP A 53 -5.53 -2.46 11.95
C TRP A 53 -6.34 -3.28 10.97
N LEU A 54 -5.73 -3.59 9.84
CA LEU A 54 -6.26 -4.55 8.89
C LEU A 54 -5.62 -5.90 9.19
N ARG A 55 -6.44 -6.91 9.50
CA ARG A 55 -6.02 -8.28 9.77
C ARG A 55 -6.72 -9.23 8.81
N THR A 56 -5.95 -9.96 8.02
CA THR A 56 -6.47 -10.91 7.04
C THR A 56 -5.45 -12.03 6.77
N HIS A 57 -5.75 -12.89 5.83
CA HIS A 57 -4.81 -13.90 5.33
C HIS A 57 -4.65 -13.75 3.82
N ARG A 58 -3.43 -13.94 3.33
CA ARG A 58 -3.21 -13.99 1.89
C ARG A 58 -3.92 -15.19 1.27
N GLN A 59 -4.80 -14.94 0.29
CA GLN A 59 -5.52 -16.02 -0.39
C GLN A 59 -4.57 -17.02 -1.07
N LYS A 60 -3.44 -16.55 -1.62
CA LYS A 60 -2.47 -17.40 -2.33
C LYS A 60 -1.65 -18.30 -1.42
N THR A 61 -1.39 -17.91 -0.16
CA THR A 61 -0.40 -18.59 0.70
C THR A 61 -0.92 -18.90 2.09
N SER A 62 -2.15 -18.49 2.42
CA SER A 62 -2.77 -18.54 3.75
C SER A 62 -1.89 -17.94 4.87
N THR A 63 -0.95 -17.06 4.49
CA THR A 63 -0.07 -16.38 5.46
C THR A 63 -0.84 -15.23 6.10
N PRO A 64 -0.75 -15.05 7.44
CA PRO A 64 -1.34 -13.90 8.12
C PRO A 64 -0.77 -12.58 7.60
N VAL A 65 -1.63 -11.57 7.53
CA VAL A 65 -1.31 -10.21 7.14
C VAL A 65 -1.90 -9.27 8.17
N ASP A 66 -1.05 -8.55 8.87
CA ASP A 66 -1.42 -7.51 9.85
C ASP A 66 -0.82 -6.19 9.40
N VAL A 67 -1.68 -5.21 9.07
CA VAL A 67 -1.25 -3.89 8.59
C VAL A 67 -1.89 -2.80 9.45
N PRO A 68 -1.11 -2.01 10.20
CA PRO A 68 -1.60 -0.78 10.82
C PRO A 68 -2.13 0.16 9.75
N LEU A 69 -3.36 0.64 9.86
CA LEU A 69 -3.93 1.54 8.87
C LEU A 69 -3.47 2.98 9.13
N LEU A 70 -2.87 3.57 8.09
CA LEU A 70 -2.56 4.99 8.04
C LEU A 70 -3.81 5.81 7.68
N ASP A 71 -3.73 7.13 7.77
CA ASP A 71 -4.88 8.02 7.55
C ASP A 71 -5.45 7.91 6.13
N VAL A 72 -4.59 7.76 5.10
CA VAL A 72 -5.03 7.64 3.70
C VAL A 72 -5.97 6.44 3.47
N PRO A 73 -5.61 5.20 3.83
CA PRO A 73 -6.53 4.07 3.71
C PRO A 73 -7.79 4.24 4.56
N LEU A 74 -7.73 4.87 5.73
CA LEU A 74 -8.91 5.12 6.57
C LEU A 74 -9.88 6.10 5.89
N GLN A 75 -9.38 7.18 5.28
CA GLN A 75 -10.20 8.12 4.50
C GLN A 75 -10.87 7.42 3.31
N ILE A 76 -10.15 6.52 2.62
CA ILE A 76 -10.72 5.76 1.50
C ILE A 76 -11.82 4.82 2.00
N LEU A 77 -11.60 4.10 3.10
CA LEU A 77 -12.64 3.23 3.68
C LEU A 77 -13.88 4.02 4.07
N ALA A 78 -13.73 5.17 4.71
CA ALA A 78 -14.83 6.05 5.08
C ALA A 78 -15.61 6.56 3.85
N LYS A 79 -14.89 6.93 2.77
CA LYS A 79 -15.49 7.38 1.50
C LYS A 79 -16.39 6.33 0.86
N TYR A 80 -16.04 5.07 0.96
CA TYR A 80 -16.75 3.95 0.33
C TYR A 80 -17.64 3.16 1.30
N GLU A 81 -17.84 3.65 2.52
CA GLU A 81 -18.71 3.02 3.50
C GLU A 81 -20.15 2.92 2.94
N GLY A 82 -20.71 1.71 2.96
CA GLY A 82 -22.05 1.43 2.44
C GLY A 82 -22.18 1.41 0.91
N CYS A 83 -21.11 1.66 0.15
CA CYS A 83 -21.15 1.69 -1.32
C CYS A 83 -21.10 0.29 -1.97
N SER A 84 -20.82 -0.77 -1.21
CA SER A 84 -20.72 -2.14 -1.70
C SER A 84 -21.91 -2.97 -1.21
N GLY A 85 -22.69 -3.54 -2.13
CA GLY A 85 -23.88 -4.32 -1.79
C GLY A 85 -23.65 -5.70 -1.15
N ASN A 86 -22.40 -6.07 -0.78
CA ASN A 86 -22.02 -7.43 -0.37
C ASN A 86 -21.05 -7.42 0.82
N ASP A 87 -21.28 -6.69 1.88
CA ASP A 87 -20.42 -6.58 3.08
C ASP A 87 -18.95 -6.21 2.79
N ARG A 88 -18.58 -6.01 1.52
CA ARG A 88 -17.22 -5.64 1.12
C ARG A 88 -16.95 -4.19 1.44
N LEU A 89 -15.75 -3.92 1.95
CA LEU A 89 -15.32 -2.57 2.30
C LEU A 89 -15.10 -1.67 1.08
N LEU A 90 -14.68 -2.25 -0.05
CA LEU A 90 -14.33 -1.49 -1.25
C LEU A 90 -15.06 -2.04 -2.49
N PRO A 91 -15.56 -1.15 -3.36
CA PRO A 91 -16.23 -1.53 -4.60
C PRO A 91 -15.23 -1.86 -5.71
N ILE A 92 -14.54 -3.01 -5.61
CA ILE A 92 -13.49 -3.42 -6.54
C ILE A 92 -14.07 -4.28 -7.67
N PRO A 93 -14.05 -3.81 -8.94
CA PRO A 93 -14.50 -4.59 -10.09
C PRO A 93 -13.52 -5.74 -10.43
N ALA A 94 -13.80 -6.46 -11.53
CA ALA A 94 -12.93 -7.52 -12.02
C ALA A 94 -11.51 -7.00 -12.32
N ASN A 95 -10.48 -7.83 -12.08
CA ASN A 95 -9.06 -7.43 -12.17
C ASN A 95 -8.68 -6.88 -13.55
N GLN A 96 -9.18 -7.49 -14.61
CA GLN A 96 -8.92 -7.00 -15.97
C GLN A 96 -9.45 -5.57 -16.14
N LYS A 97 -10.68 -5.31 -15.72
CA LYS A 97 -11.31 -3.97 -15.79
C LYS A 97 -10.54 -2.94 -14.95
N CYS A 98 -10.08 -3.33 -13.75
CA CYS A 98 -9.22 -2.48 -12.94
C CYS A 98 -7.93 -2.09 -13.68
N ASN A 99 -7.25 -3.07 -14.27
CA ASN A 99 -6.00 -2.83 -14.99
C ASN A 99 -6.21 -1.97 -16.25
N ASP A 100 -7.35 -2.09 -16.93
CA ASP A 100 -7.66 -1.24 -18.09
C ASP A 100 -7.88 0.23 -17.66
N TYR A 101 -8.59 0.46 -16.57
CA TYR A 101 -8.73 1.81 -16.00
C TYR A 101 -7.41 2.36 -15.42
N LEU A 102 -6.54 1.51 -14.87
CA LEU A 102 -5.23 1.95 -14.41
C LEU A 102 -4.33 2.42 -15.56
N LYS A 103 -4.47 1.89 -16.77
CA LYS A 103 -3.79 2.43 -17.97
C LYS A 103 -4.29 3.84 -18.31
N GLU A 104 -5.60 4.06 -18.23
CA GLU A 104 -6.21 5.38 -18.44
C GLU A 104 -5.75 6.39 -17.39
N ILE A 105 -5.74 5.99 -16.11
CA ILE A 105 -5.22 6.80 -15.00
C ILE A 105 -3.75 7.15 -15.20
N ALA A 106 -2.92 6.20 -15.63
CA ALA A 106 -1.51 6.45 -15.93
C ALA A 106 -1.34 7.53 -16.99
N ALA A 107 -2.09 7.45 -18.08
CA ALA A 107 -2.08 8.46 -19.16
C ALA A 107 -2.52 9.85 -18.65
N ILE A 108 -3.61 9.92 -17.87
CA ILE A 108 -4.11 11.18 -17.28
C ILE A 108 -3.06 11.80 -16.32
N CYS A 109 -2.30 10.97 -15.61
CA CYS A 109 -1.27 11.42 -14.66
C CYS A 109 0.10 11.65 -15.31
N GLY A 110 0.26 11.43 -16.63
CA GLY A 110 1.56 11.53 -17.30
C GLY A 110 2.58 10.52 -16.77
N ILE A 111 2.15 9.28 -16.51
CA ILE A 111 2.98 8.18 -16.02
C ILE A 111 3.17 7.18 -17.15
N GLU A 112 4.42 7.00 -17.60
CA GLU A 112 4.75 6.07 -18.69
C GLU A 112 4.74 4.60 -18.24
N LYS A 113 4.97 4.35 -16.96
CA LYS A 113 4.95 3.00 -16.37
C LYS A 113 3.55 2.39 -16.43
N ARG A 114 3.49 1.11 -16.69
CA ARG A 114 2.24 0.36 -16.62
C ARG A 114 1.78 0.23 -15.15
N LEU A 115 0.75 0.96 -14.76
CA LEU A 115 0.12 0.79 -13.45
C LEU A 115 -0.66 -0.52 -13.40
N THR A 116 -0.44 -1.30 -12.33
CA THR A 116 -1.15 -2.55 -12.03
C THR A 116 -1.31 -2.70 -10.52
N PHE A 117 -2.22 -3.55 -10.07
CA PHE A 117 -2.31 -3.86 -8.63
C PHE A 117 -1.03 -4.49 -8.07
N HIS A 118 -0.26 -5.18 -8.90
CA HIS A 118 1.04 -5.69 -8.47
C HIS A 118 2.03 -4.55 -8.21
N LEU A 119 2.00 -3.51 -9.03
CA LEU A 119 2.81 -2.31 -8.82
C LEU A 119 2.41 -1.55 -7.54
N ALA A 120 1.12 -1.52 -7.19
CA ALA A 120 0.69 -0.93 -5.92
C ALA A 120 1.37 -1.60 -4.72
N ARG A 121 1.48 -2.92 -4.74
CA ARG A 121 2.17 -3.67 -3.70
C ARG A 121 3.69 -3.41 -3.69
N HIS A 122 4.32 -3.23 -4.85
CA HIS A 122 5.71 -2.75 -4.96
C HIS A 122 5.86 -1.36 -4.34
N THR A 123 4.95 -0.43 -4.67
CA THR A 123 4.92 0.94 -4.13
C THR A 123 4.79 0.94 -2.61
N PHE A 124 3.94 0.08 -2.04
CA PHE A 124 3.87 -0.11 -0.59
C PHE A 124 5.22 -0.51 -0.02
N ALA A 125 5.84 -1.57 -0.57
CA ALA A 125 7.10 -2.09 -0.05
C ALA A 125 8.26 -1.08 -0.16
N THR A 126 8.34 -0.34 -1.24
CA THR A 126 9.43 0.62 -1.49
C THR A 126 9.10 2.01 -0.99
N THR A 127 8.23 2.73 -1.72
CA THR A 127 7.96 4.17 -1.53
C THR A 127 7.28 4.47 -0.19
N VAL A 128 6.32 3.63 0.22
CA VAL A 128 5.54 3.90 1.44
C VAL A 128 6.23 3.39 2.69
N THR A 129 6.97 2.28 2.62
CA THR A 129 7.55 1.67 3.83
C THR A 129 9.08 1.74 3.89
N LEU A 130 9.82 1.02 3.04
CA LEU A 130 11.28 0.93 3.15
C LEU A 130 11.98 2.28 3.04
N THR A 131 11.58 3.14 2.10
CA THR A 131 12.16 4.50 1.95
C THR A 131 11.90 5.36 3.19
N ASN A 132 10.81 5.12 3.91
CA ASN A 132 10.46 5.83 5.15
C ASN A 132 10.97 5.13 6.42
N GLY A 133 11.93 4.23 6.33
CA GLY A 133 12.60 3.67 7.50
C GLY A 133 11.90 2.48 8.15
N VAL A 134 10.83 1.95 7.57
CA VAL A 134 10.19 0.75 8.12
C VAL A 134 11.12 -0.47 7.93
N PRO A 135 11.44 -1.22 9.00
CA PRO A 135 12.30 -2.40 8.90
C PRO A 135 11.74 -3.44 7.93
N ILE A 136 12.64 -4.09 7.17
CA ILE A 136 12.26 -5.06 6.13
C ILE A 136 11.49 -6.26 6.71
N GLU A 137 11.74 -6.64 7.94
CA GLU A 137 11.03 -7.70 8.66
C GLU A 137 9.56 -7.31 8.89
N SER A 138 9.30 -6.06 9.26
CA SER A 138 7.94 -5.52 9.41
C SER A 138 7.23 -5.46 8.07
N VAL A 139 7.91 -5.01 7.01
CA VAL A 139 7.37 -4.99 5.64
C VAL A 139 7.03 -6.40 5.19
N SER A 140 7.90 -7.38 5.46
CA SER A 140 7.67 -8.79 5.12
C SER A 140 6.42 -9.36 5.78
N LYS A 141 6.18 -9.04 7.06
CA LYS A 141 4.97 -9.43 7.80
C LYS A 141 3.72 -8.77 7.21
N MET A 142 3.75 -7.46 6.98
CA MET A 142 2.62 -6.73 6.38
C MET A 142 2.30 -7.23 4.98
N LEU A 143 3.29 -7.65 4.21
CA LEU A 143 3.10 -8.25 2.91
C LEU A 143 2.66 -9.74 2.98
N GLY A 144 2.69 -10.40 4.12
CA GLY A 144 2.40 -11.82 4.27
C GLY A 144 3.35 -12.71 3.47
N HIS A 145 4.65 -12.37 3.44
CA HIS A 145 5.65 -13.21 2.83
C HIS A 145 6.08 -14.32 3.80
N ARG A 146 6.18 -15.57 3.31
CA ARG A 146 6.67 -16.70 4.10
C ARG A 146 8.17 -16.64 4.35
N SER A 147 8.92 -15.95 3.50
CA SER A 147 10.37 -15.82 3.58
C SER A 147 10.78 -14.37 3.37
N LEU A 148 11.70 -13.90 4.20
CA LEU A 148 12.31 -12.57 4.08
C LEU A 148 13.01 -12.37 2.73
N LYS A 149 13.56 -13.44 2.13
CA LYS A 149 14.17 -13.40 0.78
C LYS A 149 13.22 -12.83 -0.27
N THR A 150 11.92 -13.10 -0.15
CA THR A 150 10.90 -12.53 -1.06
C THR A 150 10.79 -11.02 -0.92
N THR A 151 11.06 -10.47 0.26
CA THR A 151 11.00 -9.02 0.51
C THR A 151 12.32 -8.34 0.15
N GLN A 152 13.45 -9.05 0.19
CA GLN A 152 14.78 -8.51 -0.13
C GLN A 152 14.91 -7.99 -1.57
N ILE A 153 14.06 -8.43 -2.49
CA ILE A 153 14.00 -7.87 -3.85
C ILE A 153 13.71 -6.37 -3.84
N TYR A 154 12.92 -5.91 -2.87
CA TYR A 154 12.59 -4.48 -2.71
C TYR A 154 13.73 -3.69 -2.08
N ALA A 155 14.50 -4.30 -1.18
CA ALA A 155 15.64 -3.64 -0.53
C ALA A 155 16.75 -3.26 -1.52
N LYS A 156 16.93 -4.04 -2.61
CA LYS A 156 17.90 -3.73 -3.67
C LYS A 156 17.58 -2.44 -4.42
N ILE A 157 16.33 -1.99 -4.38
CA ILE A 157 15.86 -0.78 -5.08
C ILE A 157 16.13 0.49 -4.26
N VAL A 158 16.45 0.34 -2.96
CA VAL A 158 16.60 1.46 -1.99
C VAL A 158 18.06 1.64 -1.61
N ASN A 159 19.00 1.56 -2.56
CA ASN A 159 20.44 1.69 -2.28
C ASN A 159 20.86 3.07 -1.75
N ASP A 160 20.11 4.13 -2.03
CA ASP A 160 20.42 5.49 -1.56
C ASP A 160 20.19 5.66 -0.05
N LYS A 161 19.50 4.70 0.56
CA LYS A 161 19.14 4.75 1.98
C LYS A 161 20.33 4.55 2.93
N LEU A 162 21.35 3.82 2.52
CA LEU A 162 22.52 3.56 3.40
C LEU A 162 23.21 4.87 3.83
N ALA A 163 23.39 5.78 2.89
CA ALA A 163 24.01 7.09 3.18
C ALA A 163 23.11 7.94 4.09
N GLU A 164 21.80 7.93 3.86
CA GLU A 164 20.82 8.63 4.69
C GLU A 164 20.74 8.04 6.10
N ASP A 165 20.69 6.72 6.24
CA ASP A 165 20.67 6.02 7.53
C ASP A 165 21.94 6.35 8.34
N MET A 166 23.12 6.38 7.71
CA MET A 166 24.37 6.76 8.37
C MET A 166 24.40 8.23 8.75
N THR A 167 23.83 9.12 7.94
CA THR A 167 23.69 10.54 8.26
C THR A 167 22.79 10.75 9.48
N ASN A 168 21.62 10.06 9.48
CA ASN A 168 20.69 10.09 10.60
C ASN A 168 21.32 9.52 11.89
N LEU A 169 22.09 8.42 11.78
CA LEU A 169 22.82 7.86 12.91
C LEU A 169 23.86 8.85 13.44
N SER A 170 24.66 9.46 12.55
CA SER A 170 25.64 10.48 12.92
C SER A 170 25.02 11.63 13.69
N THR A 171 23.88 12.15 13.22
CA THR A 171 23.13 13.21 13.90
C THR A 171 22.66 12.79 15.29
N ARG A 172 22.15 11.55 15.44
CA ARG A 172 21.72 11.03 16.74
C ARG A 172 22.88 10.83 17.72
N LEU A 173 24.08 10.55 17.22
CA LEU A 173 25.26 10.30 18.04
C LEU A 173 26.13 11.54 18.26
N GLN A 174 25.77 12.71 17.72
CA GLN A 174 26.56 13.97 17.90
C GLN A 174 26.83 14.32 19.35
N HIS A 175 25.91 13.98 20.27
CA HIS A 175 26.08 14.21 21.70
C HIS A 175 27.12 13.29 22.36
N LEU A 176 27.58 12.23 21.66
CA LEU A 176 28.64 11.32 22.13
C LEU A 176 30.04 11.71 21.59
N ALA A 177 30.12 12.66 20.65
CA ALA A 177 31.38 13.18 20.16
C ALA A 177 31.94 14.14 21.23
N MET A 178 33.08 13.74 21.86
CA MET A 178 33.85 14.55 22.79
C MET A 178 34.78 15.50 22.03
#